data_b344e21bfa26adb7d583fcdacb24ff3d
#
_entry.id   b344e21bfa26adb7d583fcdacb24ff3d
#
_cell.length_a   1.000
_cell.length_b   1.000
_cell.length_c   1.000
_cell.angle_alpha   90.00
_cell.angle_beta   90.00
_cell.angle_gamma   90.00
#
_symmetry.space_group_name_H-M   'P 1'
#
loop_
_entity.id
_entity.type
_entity.pdbx_description
1 polymer ?
#
loop_
_entity_poly.entity_id
_entity_poly.type
_entity_poly.pdbx_seq_one_letter_code
_entity_poly.pdbx_strand_id
1 'polypeptide(L)'
;MRTITALLTNKAYGYPTRGARRRRKPTILACLHQTANARATAIQERKYANRTGSWGPSATAYVDRDGTIVRAIDPAKYAAWGQGDVAHPNTKLPTIAAAVASGVNMNEWVFESIECSGAGPEPYTDAQFEAVAHLVAAASRATGIPINRSTVVVHADINSVSRRSDPWPPATREARVKRVIARANAILRPAIVTVTVKAGDSLGEIATAHGLTLAALLAFPENAKFRPEPGLIHPGDIVRVK
;
A
#
# COMPACT_ATOMS: atom_id res chain seq x y z
N MET A 1 -12.63 1.04 8.81
CA MET A 1 -12.04 1.98 7.83
C MET A 1 -13.10 2.43 6.85
N ARG A 2 -13.29 3.72 6.68
CA ARG A 2 -14.28 4.32 5.76
C ARG A 2 -13.58 4.78 4.48
N THR A 3 -14.14 4.49 3.32
CA THR A 3 -13.66 5.00 2.03
C THR A 3 -14.74 5.85 1.37
N ILE A 4 -14.36 7.03 0.93
CA ILE A 4 -15.21 7.97 0.18
C ILE A 4 -14.59 8.12 -1.20
N THR A 5 -15.35 7.83 -2.26
CA THR A 5 -14.93 8.09 -3.63
C THR A 5 -15.39 9.49 -4.02
N ALA A 6 -14.44 10.41 -4.19
CA ALA A 6 -14.69 11.79 -4.58
C ALA A 6 -13.67 12.21 -5.64
N LEU A 7 -13.83 11.69 -6.86
CA LEU A 7 -12.89 11.91 -7.96
C LEU A 7 -12.72 13.40 -8.29
N LEU A 8 -11.51 13.78 -8.65
CA LEU A 8 -11.20 15.12 -9.15
C LEU A 8 -11.91 15.32 -10.48
N THR A 9 -12.61 16.44 -10.61
CA THR A 9 -13.33 16.82 -11.83
C THR A 9 -12.54 17.83 -12.67
N ASN A 10 -11.60 18.52 -12.04
CA ASN A 10 -10.72 19.44 -12.75
C ASN A 10 -9.62 18.66 -13.48
N LYS A 11 -9.69 18.64 -14.81
CA LYS A 11 -8.76 17.94 -15.69
C LYS A 11 -7.31 18.46 -15.63
N ALA A 12 -7.08 19.61 -15.02
CA ALA A 12 -5.72 20.16 -14.83
C ALA A 12 -4.95 19.45 -13.71
N TYR A 13 -5.65 18.72 -12.83
CA TYR A 13 -5.06 18.10 -11.65
C TYR A 13 -5.13 16.59 -11.70
N GLY A 14 -3.98 15.94 -11.71
CA GLY A 14 -3.87 14.49 -11.65
C GLY A 14 -4.33 13.77 -12.91
N TYR A 15 -5.09 14.46 -13.74
CA TYR A 15 -5.31 14.02 -15.09
C TYR A 15 -4.22 14.65 -15.94
N PRO A 16 -3.42 13.86 -16.65
CA PRO A 16 -2.48 14.41 -17.61
C PRO A 16 -3.26 15.41 -18.49
N THR A 17 -2.78 16.62 -18.57
CA THR A 17 -3.38 17.66 -19.40
C THR A 17 -3.80 17.09 -20.74
N ARG A 18 -5.05 17.31 -21.14
CA ARG A 18 -5.66 16.81 -22.39
C ARG A 18 -6.06 15.34 -22.40
N GLY A 19 -6.45 14.76 -21.26
CA GLY A 19 -7.00 13.40 -21.22
C GLY A 19 -5.94 12.32 -21.44
N ALA A 20 -4.68 12.61 -21.20
CA ALA A 20 -3.64 11.60 -21.27
C ALA A 20 -3.85 10.59 -20.14
N ARG A 21 -4.26 9.40 -20.52
CA ARG A 21 -4.25 8.20 -19.68
C ARG A 21 -2.82 7.88 -19.29
N ARG A 22 -2.63 7.12 -18.21
CA ARG A 22 -1.35 6.53 -17.85
C ARG A 22 -0.72 5.85 -19.10
N ARG A 23 0.45 6.30 -19.49
CA ARG A 23 1.13 5.83 -20.70
C ARG A 23 2.07 4.66 -20.43
N ARG A 24 2.40 4.41 -19.17
CA ARG A 24 3.37 3.41 -18.75
C ARG A 24 2.82 2.51 -17.65
N LYS A 25 3.30 1.28 -17.62
CA LYS A 25 3.11 0.40 -16.47
C LYS A 25 3.98 0.94 -15.33
N PRO A 26 3.41 1.30 -14.17
CA PRO A 26 4.19 1.78 -13.03
C PRO A 26 5.08 0.66 -12.48
N THR A 27 6.20 1.04 -11.86
CA THR A 27 7.11 0.11 -11.16
C THR A 27 7.25 0.48 -9.70
N ILE A 28 6.88 1.69 -9.32
CA ILE A 28 6.77 2.15 -7.93
C ILE A 28 5.31 1.97 -7.52
N LEU A 29 5.11 1.15 -6.50
CA LEU A 29 3.77 0.79 -6.03
C LEU A 29 3.08 1.96 -5.35
N ALA A 30 3.79 2.63 -4.44
CA ALA A 30 3.28 3.78 -3.71
C ALA A 30 4.37 4.79 -3.37
N CYS A 31 4.01 6.07 -3.47
CA CYS A 31 4.75 7.18 -2.89
C CYS A 31 3.94 7.80 -1.75
N LEU A 32 4.54 7.89 -0.57
CA LEU A 32 3.89 8.38 0.64
C LEU A 32 4.25 9.83 0.87
N HIS A 33 3.24 10.65 1.22
CA HIS A 33 3.34 12.08 1.44
C HIS A 33 2.60 12.50 2.71
N GLN A 34 2.84 13.74 3.12
CA GLN A 34 2.08 14.42 4.15
C GLN A 34 1.70 15.82 3.65
N THR A 35 0.43 16.19 3.84
CA THR A 35 -0.13 17.44 3.30
C THR A 35 0.53 18.72 3.84
N ALA A 36 1.35 18.63 4.87
CA ALA A 36 1.93 19.75 5.62
C ALA A 36 0.87 20.70 6.21
N ASN A 37 -0.35 20.24 6.38
CA ASN A 37 -1.49 20.97 6.91
C ASN A 37 -2.19 20.17 8.02
N ALA A 38 -1.90 20.52 9.28
CA ALA A 38 -2.42 19.82 10.45
C ALA A 38 -3.94 19.98 10.64
N ARG A 39 -4.53 21.00 10.00
CA ARG A 39 -5.96 21.37 10.22
C ARG A 39 -6.89 20.92 9.10
N ALA A 40 -6.35 20.64 7.91
CA ALA A 40 -7.19 20.21 6.79
C ALA A 40 -7.53 18.73 6.88
N THR A 41 -8.79 18.42 6.63
CA THR A 41 -9.25 17.05 6.42
C THR A 41 -8.92 16.57 5.01
N ALA A 42 -8.89 15.25 4.81
CA ALA A 42 -8.65 14.64 3.50
C ALA A 42 -9.62 15.15 2.42
N ILE A 43 -10.88 15.38 2.76
CA ILE A 43 -11.87 15.94 1.83
C ILE A 43 -11.60 17.42 1.50
N GLN A 44 -11.04 18.19 2.43
CA GLN A 44 -10.67 19.58 2.20
C GLN A 44 -9.42 19.66 1.30
N GLU A 45 -8.43 18.81 1.52
CA GLU A 45 -7.24 18.70 0.65
C GLU A 45 -7.65 18.29 -0.77
N ARG A 46 -8.53 17.32 -0.92
CA ARG A 46 -9.08 16.94 -2.23
C ARG A 46 -9.84 18.12 -2.88
N LYS A 47 -10.63 18.88 -2.11
CA LYS A 47 -11.32 20.08 -2.62
C LYS A 47 -10.32 21.15 -3.06
N TYR A 48 -9.25 21.35 -2.28
CA TYR A 48 -8.17 22.28 -2.64
C TYR A 48 -7.51 21.86 -3.95
N ALA A 49 -7.11 20.61 -4.09
CA ALA A 49 -6.53 20.06 -5.32
C ALA A 49 -7.45 20.24 -6.54
N ASN A 50 -8.78 20.28 -6.35
CA ASN A 50 -9.76 20.48 -7.43
C ASN A 50 -10.03 21.97 -7.77
N ARG A 51 -9.63 22.90 -6.90
CA ARG A 51 -9.92 24.34 -7.09
C ARG A 51 -8.94 25.04 -8.01
N THR A 52 -7.68 24.73 -7.83
CA THR A 52 -6.59 25.49 -8.46
C THR A 52 -6.53 25.13 -9.93
N GLY A 53 -6.87 26.07 -10.77
CA GLY A 53 -7.15 25.90 -12.22
C GLY A 53 -5.97 25.54 -13.12
N SER A 54 -4.77 25.29 -12.58
CA SER A 54 -3.61 24.87 -13.36
C SER A 54 -2.52 24.28 -12.51
N TRP A 55 -1.99 23.10 -12.89
CA TRP A 55 -0.71 22.53 -12.44
C TRP A 55 -0.47 22.42 -10.92
N GLY A 56 -1.47 22.04 -10.12
CA GLY A 56 -1.25 21.82 -8.71
C GLY A 56 -0.96 20.37 -8.35
N PRO A 57 -0.37 20.15 -7.18
CA PRO A 57 -0.13 18.81 -6.67
C PRO A 57 -1.44 18.07 -6.45
N SER A 58 -1.46 16.79 -6.77
CA SER A 58 -2.60 15.92 -6.55
C SER A 58 -2.13 14.55 -6.07
N ALA A 59 -3.02 13.84 -5.37
CA ALA A 59 -2.80 12.48 -4.93
C ALA A 59 -3.88 11.55 -5.48
N THR A 60 -3.60 10.26 -5.56
CA THR A 60 -4.61 9.24 -5.88
C THR A 60 -5.57 9.04 -4.71
N ALA A 61 -5.05 9.19 -3.49
CA ALA A 61 -5.82 9.11 -2.26
C ALA A 61 -5.31 10.11 -1.23
N TYR A 62 -6.25 10.68 -0.49
CA TYR A 62 -6.01 11.45 0.73
C TYR A 62 -6.49 10.64 1.92
N VAL A 63 -5.72 10.62 3.01
CA VAL A 63 -6.03 9.84 4.21
C VAL A 63 -6.13 10.77 5.41
N ASP A 64 -7.30 10.79 6.04
CA ASP A 64 -7.56 11.60 7.23
C ASP A 64 -6.92 11.00 8.48
N ARG A 65 -6.81 11.78 9.56
CA ARG A 65 -6.21 11.34 10.83
C ARG A 65 -6.96 10.18 11.49
N ASP A 66 -8.25 10.03 11.22
CA ASP A 66 -9.08 8.90 11.67
C ASP A 66 -8.98 7.66 10.75
N GLY A 67 -8.16 7.73 9.70
CA GLY A 67 -8.01 6.66 8.71
C GLY A 67 -9.08 6.66 7.61
N THR A 68 -9.94 7.67 7.55
CA THR A 68 -10.87 7.83 6.42
C THR A 68 -10.10 8.09 5.14
N ILE A 69 -10.36 7.29 4.11
CA ILE A 69 -9.72 7.40 2.79
C ILE A 69 -10.63 8.18 1.85
N VAL A 70 -10.10 9.21 1.22
CA VAL A 70 -10.75 9.93 0.11
C VAL A 70 -10.05 9.59 -1.19
N ARG A 71 -10.66 8.75 -2.01
CA ARG A 71 -10.17 8.39 -3.35
C ARG A 71 -10.43 9.56 -4.30
N ALA A 72 -9.37 10.19 -4.80
CA ALA A 72 -9.44 11.37 -5.65
C ALA A 72 -9.15 11.07 -7.12
N ILE A 73 -8.33 10.07 -7.42
CA ILE A 73 -7.96 9.66 -8.77
C ILE A 73 -8.03 8.14 -8.86
N ASP A 74 -8.47 7.61 -9.98
CA ASP A 74 -8.35 6.19 -10.31
C ASP A 74 -6.91 5.89 -10.77
N PRO A 75 -6.07 5.24 -9.95
CA PRO A 75 -4.67 5.03 -10.25
C PRO A 75 -4.43 4.05 -11.40
N ALA A 76 -5.43 3.24 -11.75
CA ALA A 76 -5.33 2.33 -12.90
C ALA A 76 -5.38 3.09 -14.23
N LYS A 77 -6.03 4.26 -14.25
CA LYS A 77 -6.24 5.06 -15.45
C LYS A 77 -5.30 6.26 -15.55
N TYR A 78 -4.98 6.89 -14.41
CA TYR A 78 -4.30 8.17 -14.39
C TYR A 78 -3.16 8.19 -13.35
N ALA A 79 -2.11 8.94 -13.67
CA ALA A 79 -1.04 9.26 -12.73
C ALA A 79 -1.38 10.53 -11.95
N ALA A 80 -1.13 10.54 -10.66
CA ALA A 80 -1.23 11.75 -9.85
C ALA A 80 0.01 12.62 -10.00
N TRP A 81 -0.14 13.94 -9.86
CA TRP A 81 0.96 14.92 -9.91
C TRP A 81 1.44 15.24 -8.48
N GLY A 82 1.84 14.21 -7.74
CA GLY A 82 2.25 14.32 -6.34
C GLY A 82 3.75 14.36 -6.11
N GLN A 83 4.56 13.92 -7.09
CA GLN A 83 5.99 13.72 -6.89
C GLN A 83 6.84 14.97 -7.22
N GLY A 84 6.28 15.94 -7.91
CA GLY A 84 6.98 17.20 -8.25
C GLY A 84 8.33 17.02 -8.93
N ASP A 85 9.27 17.88 -8.57
CA ASP A 85 10.62 17.86 -9.13
C ASP A 85 11.49 16.77 -8.48
N VAL A 86 12.30 16.14 -9.32
CA VAL A 86 13.32 15.16 -8.87
C VAL A 86 14.60 15.93 -8.53
N ALA A 87 15.03 15.87 -7.27
CA ALA A 87 16.26 16.49 -6.82
C ALA A 87 16.98 15.62 -5.79
N HIS A 88 18.24 15.27 -6.07
CA HIS A 88 19.06 14.36 -5.26
C HIS A 88 18.30 13.07 -4.88
N PRO A 89 17.79 12.31 -5.88
CA PRO A 89 17.00 11.13 -5.64
C PRO A 89 17.80 10.00 -4.99
N ASN A 90 17.12 9.15 -4.24
CA ASN A 90 17.72 7.98 -3.61
C ASN A 90 17.90 6.85 -4.64
N THR A 91 18.95 6.93 -5.44
CA THR A 91 19.26 5.93 -6.49
C THR A 91 19.76 4.58 -5.93
N LYS A 92 19.90 4.44 -4.61
CA LYS A 92 20.08 3.11 -3.98
C LYS A 92 18.81 2.26 -4.07
N LEU A 93 17.66 2.88 -4.34
CA LEU A 93 16.42 2.17 -4.64
C LEU A 93 16.34 1.90 -6.16
N PRO A 94 16.39 0.63 -6.59
CA PRO A 94 16.46 0.28 -8.03
C PRO A 94 15.33 0.87 -8.87
N THR A 95 14.10 0.97 -8.32
CA THR A 95 12.95 1.53 -9.03
C THR A 95 13.10 3.03 -9.27
N ILE A 96 13.65 3.78 -8.30
CA ILE A 96 13.96 5.21 -8.45
C ILE A 96 15.11 5.39 -9.43
N ALA A 97 16.18 4.60 -9.32
CA ALA A 97 17.30 4.66 -10.26
C ALA A 97 16.83 4.46 -11.71
N ALA A 98 16.00 3.43 -11.96
CA ALA A 98 15.45 3.17 -13.28
C ALA A 98 14.54 4.30 -13.79
N ALA A 99 13.70 4.87 -12.91
CA ALA A 99 12.82 5.98 -13.25
C ALA A 99 13.63 7.23 -13.64
N VAL A 100 14.65 7.57 -12.87
CA VAL A 100 15.54 8.71 -13.15
C VAL A 100 16.31 8.52 -14.46
N ALA A 101 16.91 7.34 -14.66
CA ALA A 101 17.66 7.01 -15.87
C ALA A 101 16.81 7.07 -17.15
N SER A 102 15.51 6.87 -17.04
CA SER A 102 14.59 6.92 -18.18
C SER A 102 14.32 8.33 -18.72
N GLY A 103 14.60 9.39 -17.93
CA GLY A 103 14.24 10.77 -18.25
C GLY A 103 12.73 11.05 -18.29
N VAL A 104 11.89 10.09 -17.90
CA VAL A 104 10.43 10.24 -17.91
C VAL A 104 9.97 10.82 -16.59
N ASN A 105 8.89 11.61 -16.63
CA ASN A 105 8.30 12.23 -15.46
C ASN A 105 8.01 11.19 -14.36
N MET A 106 8.51 11.44 -13.13
CA MET A 106 8.42 10.52 -11.99
C MET A 106 6.97 10.12 -11.66
N ASN A 107 6.01 11.00 -11.90
CA ASN A 107 4.59 10.72 -11.66
C ASN A 107 4.07 9.51 -12.47
N GLU A 108 4.61 9.28 -13.66
CA GLU A 108 4.23 8.13 -14.51
C GLU A 108 4.68 6.78 -13.95
N TRP A 109 5.69 6.78 -13.08
CA TRP A 109 6.26 5.58 -12.49
C TRP A 109 5.57 5.13 -11.21
N VAL A 110 4.81 6.02 -10.56
CA VAL A 110 4.12 5.78 -9.29
C VAL A 110 2.66 5.37 -9.54
N PHE A 111 2.24 4.23 -8.98
CA PHE A 111 0.85 3.79 -9.07
C PHE A 111 -0.04 4.55 -8.08
N GLU A 112 0.27 4.49 -6.79
CA GLU A 112 -0.44 5.23 -5.73
C GLU A 112 0.39 6.41 -5.23
N SER A 113 -0.14 7.61 -5.29
CA SER A 113 0.35 8.77 -4.56
C SER A 113 -0.59 9.02 -3.40
N ILE A 114 -0.11 8.87 -2.16
CA ILE A 114 -0.94 8.87 -0.96
C ILE A 114 -0.55 10.03 -0.07
N GLU A 115 -1.47 10.99 0.11
CA GLU A 115 -1.33 12.14 1.00
C GLU A 115 -2.05 11.89 2.33
N CYS A 116 -1.32 11.93 3.43
CA CYS A 116 -1.91 11.87 4.77
C CYS A 116 -2.04 13.26 5.38
N SER A 117 -3.22 13.59 5.90
CA SER A 117 -3.47 14.84 6.63
C SER A 117 -2.56 14.95 7.84
N GLY A 118 -1.85 16.07 7.98
CA GLY A 118 -0.92 16.32 9.08
C GLY A 118 0.14 17.34 8.71
N ALA A 119 0.86 17.85 9.71
CA ALA A 119 2.03 18.70 9.51
C ALA A 119 3.28 17.96 9.99
N GLY A 120 4.33 17.98 9.18
CA GLY A 120 5.63 17.49 9.65
C GLY A 120 6.14 18.30 10.85
N PRO A 121 6.75 17.70 11.84
CA PRO A 121 7.26 16.32 11.88
C PRO A 121 6.31 15.28 12.49
N GLU A 122 5.01 15.58 12.60
CA GLU A 122 4.03 14.68 13.19
C GLU A 122 4.03 13.30 12.50
N PRO A 123 3.99 12.20 13.27
CA PRO A 123 3.81 10.89 12.71
C PRO A 123 2.39 10.71 12.17
N TYR A 124 2.21 9.79 11.23
CA TYR A 124 0.89 9.27 10.95
C TYR A 124 0.28 8.67 12.22
N THR A 125 -1.01 8.82 12.39
CA THR A 125 -1.76 8.09 13.42
C THR A 125 -1.78 6.59 13.08
N ASP A 126 -2.09 5.74 14.06
CA ASP A 126 -2.24 4.30 13.81
C ASP A 126 -3.34 4.03 12.76
N ALA A 127 -4.41 4.81 12.78
CA ALA A 127 -5.48 4.73 11.78
C ALA A 127 -4.99 5.09 10.37
N GLN A 128 -4.12 6.09 10.23
CA GLN A 128 -3.49 6.43 8.96
C GLN A 128 -2.52 5.33 8.49
N PHE A 129 -1.69 4.78 9.39
CA PHE A 129 -0.82 3.64 9.05
C PHE A 129 -1.62 2.45 8.53
N GLU A 130 -2.74 2.12 9.18
CA GLU A 130 -3.63 1.04 8.75
C GLU A 130 -4.24 1.33 7.37
N ALA A 131 -4.78 2.52 7.16
CA ALA A 131 -5.38 2.94 5.90
C ALA A 131 -4.38 2.92 4.74
N VAL A 132 -3.16 3.44 4.96
CA VAL A 132 -2.08 3.42 3.97
C VAL A 132 -1.68 1.98 3.64
N ALA A 133 -1.55 1.10 4.64
CA ALA A 133 -1.22 -0.31 4.41
C ALA A 133 -2.29 -1.02 3.56
N HIS A 134 -3.57 -0.73 3.78
CA HIS A 134 -4.66 -1.24 2.95
C HIS A 134 -4.60 -0.74 1.51
N LEU A 135 -4.29 0.54 1.29
CA LEU A 135 -4.11 1.10 -0.05
C LEU A 135 -2.93 0.44 -0.78
N VAL A 136 -1.79 0.27 -0.10
CA VAL A 136 -0.60 -0.40 -0.65
C VAL A 136 -0.89 -1.86 -0.98
N ALA A 137 -1.59 -2.59 -0.11
CA ALA A 137 -1.98 -3.98 -0.35
C ALA A 137 -2.95 -4.10 -1.55
N ALA A 138 -3.95 -3.21 -1.63
CA ALA A 138 -4.88 -3.17 -2.76
C ALA A 138 -4.17 -2.85 -4.08
N ALA A 139 -3.22 -1.91 -4.07
CA ALA A 139 -2.39 -1.59 -5.22
C ALA A 139 -1.55 -2.78 -5.69
N SER A 140 -0.95 -3.53 -4.76
CA SER A 140 -0.17 -4.72 -5.08
C SER A 140 -1.04 -5.82 -5.71
N ARG A 141 -2.25 -6.05 -5.20
CA ARG A 141 -3.22 -6.98 -5.83
C ARG A 141 -3.60 -6.55 -7.25
N ALA A 142 -3.81 -5.26 -7.45
CA ALA A 142 -4.24 -4.72 -8.74
C ALA A 142 -3.13 -4.73 -9.81
N THR A 143 -1.87 -4.58 -9.41
CA THR A 143 -0.74 -4.39 -10.32
C THR A 143 0.18 -5.58 -10.44
N GLY A 144 0.20 -6.47 -9.44
CA GLY A 144 1.21 -7.52 -9.28
C GLY A 144 2.59 -7.00 -8.82
N ILE A 145 2.73 -5.71 -8.54
CA ILE A 145 3.99 -5.14 -8.04
C ILE A 145 4.19 -5.60 -6.59
N PRO A 146 5.35 -6.20 -6.25
CA PRO A 146 5.60 -6.68 -4.89
C PRO A 146 5.73 -5.52 -3.90
N ILE A 147 5.35 -5.76 -2.64
CA ILE A 147 5.46 -4.78 -1.55
C ILE A 147 6.83 -4.93 -0.89
N ASN A 148 7.73 -4.01 -1.16
CA ASN A 148 9.06 -3.95 -0.56
C ASN A 148 9.58 -2.50 -0.53
N ARG A 149 10.78 -2.29 0.04
CA ARG A 149 11.36 -0.94 0.20
C ARG A 149 11.65 -0.23 -1.13
N SER A 150 11.89 -0.97 -2.21
CA SER A 150 12.12 -0.37 -3.53
C SER A 150 10.83 0.09 -4.20
N THR A 151 9.70 -0.52 -3.87
CA THR A 151 8.40 -0.24 -4.49
C THR A 151 7.48 0.64 -3.64
N VAL A 152 7.73 0.71 -2.32
CA VAL A 152 7.08 1.65 -1.40
C VAL A 152 8.09 2.71 -1.01
N VAL A 153 7.94 3.90 -1.58
CA VAL A 153 8.85 5.03 -1.43
C VAL A 153 8.17 6.20 -0.71
N VAL A 154 8.93 7.17 -0.32
CA VAL A 154 8.45 8.44 0.23
C VAL A 154 8.89 9.58 -0.68
N HIS A 155 8.25 10.74 -0.59
CA HIS A 155 8.61 11.89 -1.41
C HIS A 155 10.08 12.30 -1.23
N ALA A 156 10.59 12.21 -0.02
CA ALA A 156 12.00 12.48 0.27
C ALA A 156 13.00 11.53 -0.43
N ASP A 157 12.57 10.35 -0.89
CA ASP A 157 13.41 9.48 -1.73
C ASP A 157 13.53 10.01 -3.16
N ILE A 158 12.55 10.79 -3.61
CA ILE A 158 12.51 11.40 -4.94
C ILE A 158 13.17 12.79 -4.93
N ASN A 159 12.89 13.57 -3.89
CA ASN A 159 13.45 14.90 -3.71
C ASN A 159 13.92 15.10 -2.26
N SER A 160 15.20 14.84 -2.01
CA SER A 160 15.79 15.00 -0.67
C SER A 160 16.16 16.44 -0.32
N VAL A 161 16.04 17.38 -1.25
CA VAL A 161 16.36 18.80 -1.06
C VAL A 161 15.16 19.54 -0.46
N SER A 162 14.08 19.69 -1.24
CA SER A 162 12.90 20.45 -0.82
C SER A 162 11.89 19.61 -0.03
N ARG A 163 11.98 18.27 -0.09
CA ARG A 163 11.05 17.30 0.54
C ARG A 163 11.72 16.43 1.61
N ARG A 164 12.79 16.92 2.21
CA ARG A 164 13.65 16.19 3.14
C ARG A 164 12.90 15.51 4.29
N SER A 165 11.78 16.07 4.74
CA SER A 165 10.98 15.55 5.85
C SER A 165 9.58 15.10 5.42
N ASP A 166 9.32 14.91 4.13
CA ASP A 166 8.03 14.49 3.61
C ASP A 166 8.02 12.98 3.31
N PRO A 167 7.21 12.20 4.02
CA PRO A 167 6.32 12.60 5.12
C PRO A 167 7.01 12.64 6.50
N TRP A 168 8.24 12.16 6.66
CA TRP A 168 8.88 11.97 7.96
C TRP A 168 10.33 12.43 7.98
N PRO A 169 10.83 12.88 9.13
CA PRO A 169 12.24 13.20 9.31
C PRO A 169 13.15 12.00 8.99
N PRO A 170 14.38 12.23 8.50
CA PRO A 170 15.31 11.17 8.14
C PRO A 170 15.52 10.11 9.22
N ALA A 171 15.61 10.53 10.49
CA ALA A 171 15.86 9.65 11.63
C ALA A 171 14.77 8.58 11.85
N THR A 172 13.53 8.84 11.48
CA THR A 172 12.40 7.93 11.73
C THR A 172 11.79 7.33 10.48
N ARG A 173 12.15 7.85 9.31
CA ARG A 173 11.57 7.50 8.02
C ARG A 173 11.62 6.01 7.73
N GLU A 174 12.79 5.42 7.81
CA GLU A 174 12.99 4.03 7.41
C GLU A 174 12.19 3.05 8.28
N ALA A 175 12.14 3.28 9.59
CA ALA A 175 11.32 2.46 10.50
C ALA A 175 9.82 2.55 10.15
N ARG A 176 9.35 3.75 9.81
CA ARG A 176 7.94 3.99 9.46
C ARG A 176 7.57 3.39 8.10
N VAL A 177 8.43 3.49 7.10
CA VAL A 177 8.22 2.79 5.80
C VAL A 177 8.18 1.28 6.02
N LYS A 178 9.10 0.72 6.81
CA LYS A 178 9.10 -0.72 7.16
C LYS A 178 7.78 -1.13 7.84
N ARG A 179 7.24 -0.30 8.74
CA ARG A 179 5.94 -0.55 9.38
C ARG A 179 4.82 -0.67 8.35
N VAL A 180 4.72 0.26 7.39
CA VAL A 180 3.73 0.21 6.31
C VAL A 180 3.90 -1.08 5.49
N ILE A 181 5.13 -1.38 5.06
CA ILE A 181 5.44 -2.57 4.27
C ILE A 181 5.05 -3.86 5.01
N ALA A 182 5.44 -3.99 6.27
CA ALA A 182 5.12 -5.17 7.09
C ALA A 182 3.60 -5.36 7.22
N ARG A 183 2.86 -4.28 7.51
CA ARG A 183 1.41 -4.34 7.67
C ARG A 183 0.71 -4.64 6.34
N ALA A 184 1.12 -4.02 5.25
CA ALA A 184 0.55 -4.26 3.91
C ALA A 184 0.78 -5.71 3.46
N ASN A 185 1.98 -6.27 3.69
CA ASN A 185 2.24 -7.68 3.43
C ASN A 185 1.40 -8.61 4.31
N ALA A 186 1.16 -8.25 5.58
CA ALA A 186 0.27 -9.01 6.46
C ALA A 186 -1.18 -9.04 5.94
N ILE A 187 -1.66 -7.91 5.38
CA ILE A 187 -2.99 -7.80 4.76
C ILE A 187 -3.09 -8.67 3.48
N LEU A 188 -1.98 -8.85 2.75
CA LEU A 188 -1.96 -9.71 1.56
C LEU A 188 -1.95 -11.19 1.88
N ARG A 189 -1.46 -11.58 3.05
CA ARG A 189 -1.43 -13.00 3.44
C ARG A 189 -2.86 -13.54 3.47
N PRO A 190 -3.09 -14.73 2.91
CA PRO A 190 -4.37 -15.40 3.09
C PRO A 190 -4.66 -15.55 4.59
N ALA A 191 -5.91 -15.36 4.98
CA ALA A 191 -6.30 -15.66 6.35
C ALA A 191 -6.01 -17.14 6.64
N ILE A 192 -5.28 -17.40 7.70
CA ILE A 192 -5.10 -18.77 8.20
C ILE A 192 -6.45 -19.22 8.77
N VAL A 193 -7.01 -20.27 8.19
CA VAL A 193 -8.20 -20.91 8.70
C VAL A 193 -7.77 -22.19 9.40
N THR A 194 -8.21 -22.37 10.63
CA THR A 194 -7.93 -23.56 11.43
C THR A 194 -9.20 -24.27 11.84
N VAL A 195 -9.09 -25.57 12.05
CA VAL A 195 -10.15 -26.44 12.63
C VAL A 195 -9.60 -27.02 13.91
N THR A 196 -10.44 -27.10 14.93
CA THR A 196 -10.15 -27.85 16.13
C THR A 196 -10.62 -29.29 15.93
N VAL A 197 -9.72 -30.24 16.10
CA VAL A 197 -10.00 -31.69 16.02
C VAL A 197 -11.01 -32.09 17.09
N LYS A 198 -12.01 -32.86 16.70
CA LYS A 198 -13.00 -33.45 17.60
C LYS A 198 -12.76 -34.96 17.74
N ALA A 199 -13.40 -35.60 18.73
CA ALA A 199 -13.35 -37.02 18.85
C ALA A 199 -13.94 -37.72 17.61
N GLY A 200 -13.19 -38.63 17.03
CA GLY A 200 -13.56 -39.36 15.82
C GLY A 200 -13.10 -38.72 14.51
N ASP A 201 -12.55 -37.50 14.53
CA ASP A 201 -12.00 -36.87 13.33
C ASP A 201 -10.70 -37.56 12.87
N SER A 202 -10.47 -37.53 11.56
CA SER A 202 -9.18 -37.84 10.93
C SER A 202 -8.70 -36.69 10.10
N LEU A 203 -7.36 -36.55 9.92
CA LEU A 203 -6.80 -35.48 9.05
C LEU A 203 -7.23 -35.64 7.59
N GLY A 204 -7.51 -36.88 7.16
CA GLY A 204 -8.00 -37.12 5.78
C GLY A 204 -9.42 -36.59 5.59
N GLU A 205 -10.32 -36.78 6.53
CA GLU A 205 -11.68 -36.23 6.47
C GLU A 205 -11.69 -34.72 6.60
N ILE A 206 -10.88 -34.15 7.53
CA ILE A 206 -10.72 -32.72 7.67
C ILE A 206 -10.19 -32.13 6.34
N ALA A 207 -9.17 -32.71 5.71
CA ALA A 207 -8.66 -32.24 4.42
C ALA A 207 -9.76 -32.26 3.36
N THR A 208 -10.46 -33.37 3.21
CA THR A 208 -11.54 -33.54 2.22
C THR A 208 -12.67 -32.55 2.42
N ALA A 209 -13.10 -32.33 3.67
CA ALA A 209 -14.14 -31.34 4.00
C ALA A 209 -13.77 -29.90 3.61
N HIS A 210 -12.48 -29.61 3.50
CA HIS A 210 -11.95 -28.31 3.11
C HIS A 210 -11.40 -28.27 1.67
N GLY A 211 -11.69 -29.29 0.84
CA GLY A 211 -11.28 -29.37 -0.55
C GLY A 211 -9.76 -29.59 -0.74
N LEU A 212 -9.09 -30.17 0.25
CA LEU A 212 -7.66 -30.45 0.24
C LEU A 212 -7.43 -31.98 0.13
N THR A 213 -6.25 -32.35 -0.39
CA THR A 213 -5.69 -33.67 -0.15
C THR A 213 -5.00 -33.69 1.21
N LEU A 214 -4.83 -34.87 1.82
CA LEU A 214 -4.06 -35.01 3.06
C LEU A 214 -2.64 -34.47 2.91
N ALA A 215 -1.99 -34.75 1.77
CA ALA A 215 -0.67 -34.22 1.47
C ALA A 215 -0.63 -32.68 1.45
N ALA A 216 -1.64 -32.04 0.83
CA ALA A 216 -1.74 -30.57 0.80
C ALA A 216 -1.98 -29.98 2.20
N LEU A 217 -2.82 -30.64 3.02
CA LEU A 217 -3.05 -30.23 4.39
C LEU A 217 -1.77 -30.35 5.23
N LEU A 218 -1.02 -31.44 5.10
CA LEU A 218 0.24 -31.66 5.80
C LEU A 218 1.37 -30.73 5.30
N ALA A 219 1.26 -30.17 4.10
CA ALA A 219 2.24 -29.23 3.55
C ALA A 219 2.23 -27.88 4.30
N PHE A 220 1.15 -27.48 4.95
CA PHE A 220 1.14 -26.26 5.75
C PHE A 220 2.18 -26.34 6.88
N PRO A 221 3.00 -25.28 7.08
CA PRO A 221 4.02 -25.28 8.14
C PRO A 221 3.45 -25.50 9.54
N GLU A 222 2.24 -24.98 9.80
CA GLU A 222 1.55 -25.08 11.10
C GLU A 222 1.13 -26.52 11.41
N ASN A 223 1.01 -27.36 10.39
CA ASN A 223 0.66 -28.77 10.51
C ASN A 223 1.89 -29.70 10.57
N ALA A 224 3.11 -29.13 10.66
CA ALA A 224 4.34 -29.92 10.64
C ALA A 224 4.40 -31.02 11.72
N LYS A 225 3.78 -30.78 12.89
CA LYS A 225 3.73 -31.75 14.00
C LYS A 225 3.01 -33.07 13.65
N PHE A 226 2.14 -33.03 12.63
CA PHE A 226 1.36 -34.23 12.23
C PHE A 226 2.03 -35.05 11.11
N ARG A 227 3.16 -34.56 10.52
CA ARG A 227 3.83 -35.22 9.40
C ARG A 227 4.41 -36.60 9.73
N PRO A 228 5.05 -36.79 10.90
CA PRO A 228 5.61 -38.11 11.25
C PRO A 228 4.54 -39.20 11.38
N GLU A 229 3.40 -38.86 11.98
CA GLU A 229 2.30 -39.78 12.24
C GLU A 229 0.95 -39.11 11.99
N PRO A 230 0.49 -39.03 10.72
CA PRO A 230 -0.75 -38.35 10.38
C PRO A 230 -2.02 -38.93 11.00
N GLY A 231 -1.96 -40.19 11.48
CA GLY A 231 -3.05 -40.84 12.20
C GLY A 231 -3.11 -40.52 13.70
N LEU A 232 -2.06 -39.91 14.25
CA LEU A 232 -2.00 -39.58 15.68
C LEU A 232 -2.42 -38.13 15.89
N ILE A 233 -3.72 -37.90 15.98
CA ILE A 233 -4.35 -36.63 16.34
C ILE A 233 -5.25 -36.80 17.54
N HIS A 234 -5.39 -35.75 18.32
CA HIS A 234 -6.20 -35.79 19.54
C HIS A 234 -7.28 -34.69 19.50
N PRO A 235 -8.43 -34.90 20.12
CA PRO A 235 -9.41 -33.87 20.35
C PRO A 235 -8.76 -32.63 20.99
N GLY A 236 -8.99 -31.44 20.40
CA GLY A 236 -8.37 -30.20 20.82
C GLY A 236 -7.16 -29.80 19.99
N ASP A 237 -6.60 -30.67 19.15
CA ASP A 237 -5.55 -30.29 18.22
C ASP A 237 -6.05 -29.23 17.23
N ILE A 238 -5.18 -28.25 16.88
CA ILE A 238 -5.48 -27.24 15.91
C ILE A 238 -4.81 -27.60 14.58
N VAL A 239 -5.61 -27.69 13.53
CA VAL A 239 -5.20 -28.06 12.17
C VAL A 239 -5.47 -26.87 11.25
N ARG A 240 -4.44 -26.39 10.55
CA ARG A 240 -4.61 -25.38 9.49
C ARG A 240 -5.22 -26.03 8.26
N VAL A 241 -6.26 -25.40 7.71
CA VAL A 241 -7.00 -25.88 6.52
C VAL A 241 -7.02 -24.87 5.36
N LYS A 242 -6.44 -23.66 5.59
CA LYS A 242 -6.30 -22.63 4.54
C LYS A 242 -5.18 -21.66 4.87
#